data_dfa243db8ca88ab1fa5045ebf2a368d8
#
_entry.id   dfa243db8ca88ab1fa5045ebf2a368d8
#
_cell.length_a   1.000
_cell.length_b   1.000
_cell.length_c   1.000
_cell.angle_alpha   90.00
_cell.angle_beta   90.00
_cell.angle_gamma   90.00
#
_symmetry.space_group_name_H-M   'P 1'
#
loop_
_entity.id
_entity.type
_entity.pdbx_description
1 polymer ?
#
loop_
_entity_poly.entity_id
_entity_poly.type
_entity_poly.pdbx_seq_one_letter_code
_entity_poly.pdbx_strand_id
1 'polypeptide(L)'
;MLTVFIEYKLDTEKRSHALQLLTSMAERMEAMGAHQYRSMEGLDQPGLFVETFEVETVQVYEEIKANRLADQDFCDCISGGAAKLHVWAFRPAELG
;
A
#
# COMPACT_ATOMS: atom_id res chain seq x y z
N MET A 1 -8.43 3.24 15.96
CA MET A 1 -7.63 3.50 14.74
C MET A 1 -6.96 2.20 14.31
N LEU A 2 -7.02 1.88 13.05
CA LEU A 2 -6.35 0.71 12.49
C LEU A 2 -5.09 1.15 11.77
N THR A 3 -4.03 0.34 11.85
CA THR A 3 -2.81 0.57 11.09
C THR A 3 -2.80 -0.39 9.90
N VAL A 4 -2.61 0.16 8.70
CA VAL A 4 -2.63 -0.62 7.47
C VAL A 4 -1.22 -0.72 6.90
N PHE A 5 -0.89 -1.91 6.43
CA PHE A 5 0.36 -2.18 5.73
C PHE A 5 0.03 -2.69 4.34
N ILE A 6 0.71 -2.16 3.34
CA ILE A 6 0.64 -2.68 1.98
C ILE A 6 2.07 -3.05 1.59
N GLU A 7 2.27 -4.31 1.17
CA GLU A 7 3.59 -4.82 0.83
C GLU A 7 3.58 -5.42 -0.57
N TYR A 8 4.60 -5.11 -1.34
CA TYR A 8 4.76 -5.65 -2.69
C TYR A 8 6.20 -5.50 -3.15
N LYS A 9 6.57 -6.30 -4.17
CA LYS A 9 7.86 -6.19 -4.82
C LYS A 9 7.64 -5.67 -6.24
N LEU A 10 8.36 -4.62 -6.60
CA LEU A 10 8.26 -4.06 -7.96
C LEU A 10 9.08 -4.86 -8.95
N ASP A 11 8.52 -5.01 -10.14
CA ASP A 11 9.24 -5.51 -11.29
C ASP A 11 10.30 -4.47 -11.66
N THR A 12 11.54 -4.89 -11.80
CA THR A 12 12.67 -3.98 -12.08
C THR A 12 12.41 -3.12 -13.31
N GLU A 13 11.84 -3.73 -14.36
CA GLU A 13 11.56 -3.04 -15.62
C GLU A 13 10.42 -2.02 -15.51
N LYS A 14 9.58 -2.16 -14.49
CA LYS A 14 8.42 -1.28 -14.28
C LYS A 14 8.63 -0.29 -13.15
N ARG A 15 9.81 -0.29 -12.56
CA ARG A 15 10.11 0.54 -11.38
C ARG A 15 9.86 2.03 -11.62
N SER A 16 10.36 2.56 -12.73
CA SER A 16 10.21 4.00 -13.02
C SER A 16 8.74 4.42 -13.10
N HIS A 17 7.93 3.60 -13.76
CA HIS A 17 6.50 3.87 -13.88
C HIS A 17 5.81 3.80 -12.53
N ALA A 18 6.13 2.78 -11.73
CA ALA A 18 5.57 2.62 -10.39
C ALA A 18 5.91 3.81 -9.49
N LEU A 19 7.15 4.29 -9.55
CA LEU A 19 7.55 5.45 -8.74
C LEU A 19 6.79 6.72 -9.14
N GLN A 20 6.50 6.88 -10.43
CA GLN A 20 5.65 7.99 -10.87
C GLN A 20 4.25 7.89 -10.28
N LEU A 21 3.67 6.68 -10.27
CA LEU A 21 2.35 6.47 -9.67
C LEU A 21 2.38 6.73 -8.17
N LEU A 22 3.47 6.38 -7.50
CA LEU A 22 3.61 6.59 -6.06
C LEU A 22 3.73 8.07 -5.67
N THR A 23 4.17 8.94 -6.57
CA THR A 23 4.30 10.37 -6.25
C THR A 23 2.96 11.01 -5.88
N SER A 24 1.85 10.51 -6.40
CA SER A 24 0.51 11.00 -6.08
C SER A 24 -0.26 10.09 -5.13
N MET A 25 0.36 9.00 -4.67
CA MET A 25 -0.35 8.00 -3.86
C MET A 25 -0.75 8.54 -2.50
N ALA A 26 0.10 9.38 -1.89
CA ALA A 26 -0.22 9.97 -0.60
C ALA A 26 -1.53 10.75 -0.66
N GLU A 27 -1.67 11.63 -1.65
CA GLU A 27 -2.89 12.42 -1.81
C GLU A 27 -4.11 11.54 -2.06
N ARG A 28 -3.94 10.50 -2.90
CA ARG A 28 -5.01 9.59 -3.23
C ARG A 28 -5.48 8.81 -2.00
N MET A 29 -4.55 8.29 -1.20
CA MET A 29 -4.89 7.55 0.00
C MET A 29 -5.50 8.46 1.06
N GLU A 30 -4.98 9.66 1.23
CA GLU A 30 -5.55 10.64 2.16
C GLU A 30 -6.97 11.03 1.78
N ALA A 31 -7.24 11.19 0.48
CA ALA A 31 -8.58 11.48 0.00
C ALA A 31 -9.56 10.35 0.31
N MET A 32 -9.08 9.13 0.47
CA MET A 32 -9.89 7.96 0.84
C MET A 32 -10.01 7.76 2.35
N GLY A 33 -9.32 8.57 3.15
CA GLY A 33 -9.40 8.49 4.60
C GLY A 33 -8.15 7.98 5.30
N ALA A 34 -7.04 7.84 4.58
CA ALA A 34 -5.78 7.43 5.20
C ALA A 34 -5.12 8.61 5.91
N HIS A 35 -4.51 8.34 7.05
CA HIS A 35 -3.74 9.31 7.83
C HIS A 35 -2.30 8.87 7.90
N GLN A 36 -1.37 9.82 7.90
CA GLN A 36 0.05 9.56 8.08
C GLN A 36 0.61 8.55 7.08
N TYR A 37 0.26 8.73 5.83
CA TYR A 37 0.73 7.84 4.78
C TYR A 37 2.24 7.95 4.57
N ARG A 38 2.91 6.81 4.47
CA ARG A 38 4.32 6.74 4.11
C ARG A 38 4.55 5.54 3.20
N SER A 39 5.48 5.70 2.25
CA SER A 39 5.98 4.60 1.45
C SER A 39 7.46 4.45 1.69
N MET A 40 7.91 3.19 1.80
CA MET A 40 9.29 2.87 2.13
C MET A 40 9.78 1.74 1.26
N GLU A 41 11.07 1.76 0.97
CA GLU A 41 11.71 0.67 0.24
C GLU A 41 12.68 -0.04 1.18
N GLY A 42 12.77 -1.37 1.06
CA GLY A 42 13.66 -2.16 1.91
C GLY A 42 15.11 -1.74 1.75
N LEU A 43 15.80 -1.51 2.86
CA LEU A 43 17.20 -1.12 2.85
C LEU A 43 18.08 -2.25 2.31
N ASP A 44 17.84 -3.47 2.78
CA ASP A 44 18.63 -4.65 2.38
C ASP A 44 17.96 -5.46 1.27
N GLN A 45 16.77 -5.04 0.83
CA GLN A 45 16.01 -5.72 -0.20
C GLN A 45 15.47 -4.68 -1.19
N PRO A 46 16.30 -4.19 -2.10
CA PRO A 46 15.85 -3.25 -3.13
C PRO A 46 14.70 -3.85 -3.93
N GLY A 47 13.70 -3.03 -4.21
CA GLY A 47 12.50 -3.46 -4.93
C GLY A 47 11.36 -3.91 -4.05
N LEU A 48 11.62 -4.21 -2.77
CA LEU A 48 10.57 -4.53 -1.81
C LEU A 48 10.07 -3.23 -1.20
N PHE A 49 8.77 -2.97 -1.33
CA PHE A 49 8.14 -1.75 -0.85
C PHE A 49 7.10 -2.05 0.21
N VAL A 50 7.00 -1.14 1.17
CA VAL A 50 5.96 -1.17 2.19
C VAL A 50 5.35 0.22 2.29
N GLU A 51 4.02 0.28 2.26
CA GLU A 51 3.29 1.51 2.54
C GLU A 51 2.57 1.34 3.87
N THR A 52 2.57 2.38 4.68
CA THR A 52 1.87 2.35 5.97
C THR A 52 1.00 3.58 6.12
N PHE A 53 -0.14 3.40 6.75
CA PHE A 53 -1.04 4.51 7.07
C PHE A 53 -2.06 4.05 8.10
N GLU A 54 -2.81 4.99 8.64
CA GLU A 54 -3.85 4.69 9.62
C GLU A 54 -5.22 5.04 9.05
N VAL A 55 -6.22 4.28 9.43
CA VAL A 55 -7.62 4.52 9.06
C VAL A 55 -8.50 4.41 10.30
N GLU A 56 -9.64 5.09 10.29
CA GLU A 56 -10.50 5.15 11.46
C GLU A 56 -11.46 3.97 11.56
N THR A 57 -11.81 3.34 10.43
CA THR A 57 -12.83 2.28 10.42
C THR A 57 -12.41 1.12 9.52
N VAL A 58 -13.00 -0.04 9.79
CA VAL A 58 -12.84 -1.23 8.94
C VAL A 58 -13.37 -0.94 7.54
N GLN A 59 -14.46 -0.17 7.44
CA GLN A 59 -15.04 0.15 6.13
C GLN A 59 -14.06 0.91 5.25
N VAL A 60 -13.39 1.93 5.80
CA VAL A 60 -12.37 2.67 5.03
C VAL A 60 -11.24 1.75 4.60
N TYR A 61 -10.79 0.88 5.49
CA TYR A 61 -9.77 -0.12 5.16
C TYR A 61 -10.21 -0.98 3.97
N GLU A 62 -11.42 -1.53 4.02
CA GLU A 62 -11.91 -2.40 2.96
C GLU A 62 -12.02 -1.65 1.63
N GLU A 63 -12.45 -0.40 1.66
CA GLU A 63 -12.54 0.41 0.44
C GLU A 63 -11.18 0.68 -0.17
N ILE A 64 -10.19 1.02 0.66
CA ILE A 64 -8.81 1.24 0.18
C ILE A 64 -8.24 -0.04 -0.39
N LYS A 65 -8.42 -1.15 0.31
CA LYS A 65 -7.93 -2.46 -0.14
C LYS A 65 -8.51 -2.81 -1.50
N ALA A 66 -9.83 -2.66 -1.67
CA ALA A 66 -10.49 -2.95 -2.94
C ALA A 66 -9.97 -2.03 -4.05
N ASN A 67 -9.80 -0.75 -3.76
CA ASN A 67 -9.29 0.23 -4.71
C ASN A 67 -7.87 -0.14 -5.17
N ARG A 68 -6.99 -0.48 -4.24
CA ARG A 68 -5.61 -0.81 -4.57
C ARG A 68 -5.50 -2.12 -5.36
N LEU A 69 -6.30 -3.12 -5.01
CA LEU A 69 -6.30 -4.41 -5.72
C LEU A 69 -6.91 -4.29 -7.13
N ALA A 70 -7.80 -3.34 -7.35
CA ALA A 70 -8.43 -3.10 -8.64
C ALA A 70 -7.62 -2.14 -9.53
N ASP A 71 -6.56 -1.53 -9.02
CA ASP A 71 -5.72 -0.60 -9.76
C ASP A 71 -4.78 -1.36 -10.69
N GLN A 72 -5.26 -1.61 -11.91
CA GLN A 72 -4.55 -2.43 -12.87
C GLN A 72 -3.19 -1.84 -13.25
N ASP A 73 -3.13 -0.53 -13.43
CA ASP A 73 -1.90 0.15 -13.82
C ASP A 73 -0.80 -0.05 -12.79
N PHE A 74 -1.14 0.11 -11.51
CA PHE A 74 -0.18 -0.11 -10.44
C PHE A 74 0.16 -1.59 -10.28
N CYS A 75 -0.85 -2.46 -10.26
CA CYS A 75 -0.62 -3.90 -10.08
C CYS A 75 0.22 -4.51 -11.19
N ASP A 76 0.17 -3.97 -12.40
CA ASP A 76 1.02 -4.42 -13.50
C ASP A 76 2.49 -4.14 -13.26
N CYS A 77 2.82 -3.25 -12.32
CA CYS A 77 4.21 -2.96 -11.94
C CYS A 77 4.73 -3.93 -10.88
N ILE A 78 3.85 -4.75 -10.30
CA ILE A 78 4.20 -5.66 -9.20
C ILE A 78 4.62 -7.00 -9.77
N SER A 79 5.74 -7.51 -9.27
CA SER A 79 6.20 -8.85 -9.59
C SER A 79 5.16 -9.85 -9.11
N GLY A 80 4.55 -10.58 -10.04
CA GLY A 80 3.44 -11.50 -9.74
C GLY A 80 2.06 -10.86 -9.76
N GLY A 81 1.96 -9.56 -10.04
CA GLY A 81 0.68 -8.86 -10.21
C GLY A 81 -0.11 -8.66 -8.92
N ALA A 82 -1.41 -8.44 -9.07
CA ALA A 82 -2.30 -8.15 -7.95
C ALA A 82 -2.29 -9.24 -6.86
N ALA A 83 -2.05 -10.49 -7.23
CA ALA A 83 -1.99 -11.60 -6.28
C ALA A 83 -0.85 -11.45 -5.28
N LYS A 84 0.14 -10.62 -5.60
CA LYS A 84 1.31 -10.35 -4.75
C LYS A 84 1.27 -8.97 -4.11
N LEU A 85 0.15 -8.27 -4.21
CA LEU A 85 -0.10 -7.05 -3.46
C LEU A 85 -0.78 -7.47 -2.16
N HIS A 86 -0.04 -7.38 -1.05
CA HIS A 86 -0.54 -7.79 0.25
C HIS A 86 -1.02 -6.57 1.02
N VAL A 87 -2.26 -6.61 1.49
CA VAL A 87 -2.87 -5.52 2.24
C VAL A 87 -3.37 -6.08 3.56
N TRP A 88 -2.84 -5.58 4.66
CA TRP A 88 -3.18 -6.03 6.01
C TRP A 88 -3.57 -4.84 6.88
N ALA A 89 -4.51 -5.08 7.79
CA ALA A 89 -4.85 -4.10 8.82
C ALA A 89 -4.63 -4.73 10.20
N PHE A 90 -4.15 -3.92 11.11
CA PHE A 90 -3.90 -4.32 12.49
C PHE A 90 -4.58 -3.34 13.42
N ARG A 91 -5.16 -3.84 14.47
CA ARG A 91 -5.68 -3.02 15.56
C ARG A 91 -4.71 -3.10 16.74
N PRO A 92 -4.70 -2.11 17.63
CA PRO A 92 -3.86 -2.22 18.82
C PRO A 92 -4.19 -3.50 19.58
N ALA A 93 -3.15 -4.17 20.08
CA ALA A 93 -3.34 -5.38 20.87
C ALA A 93 -3.92 -5.02 22.24
N GLU A 94 -4.83 -5.84 22.73
CA GLU A 94 -5.33 -5.68 24.10
C GLU A 94 -4.35 -6.36 25.04
N LEU A 95 -3.64 -5.55 25.81
CA LEU A 95 -2.55 -6.01 26.69
C LEU A 95 -2.98 -5.95 28.16
N GLY A 96 -3.81 -6.81 28.52
CA GLY A 96 -4.17 -6.82 29.90
C GLY A 96 -5.57 -7.14 30.15
#